data_894f212261168be24cc7502de88cae37
#
_entry.id   894f212261168be24cc7502de88cae37
#
_cell.length_a   1.000
_cell.length_b   1.000
_cell.length_c   1.000
_cell.angle_alpha   90.00
_cell.angle_beta   90.00
_cell.angle_gamma   90.00
#
_symmetry.space_group_name_H-M   'P 1'
#
loop_
_entity.id
_entity.type
_entity.pdbx_description
1 polymer ?
#
loop_
_entity_poly.entity_id
_entity_poly.type
_entity_poly.pdbx_seq_one_letter_code
_entity_poly.pdbx_strand_id
1 'polypeptide(L)'
;MTGASSGIGEATARQLSAAGFEVALIARRGERLETIAKEIEAAGGRATVLVADLADESQTTSAIRRAIDALGQVDVLVNNAGFSPGAAIEQMKRDEIRNIFDVNLFAALQLVGEVAPLMRAQGGGRIINVGSLAASIPAPLAIPYISSKIALHTATDALRLELVPWNIDVSLVIPGFVDTAVFDNAREGAQHLRQDPDNPYRETMFVLDDLAKKNLENALSPDDVARVIVRAATARRPKPRYYAPFSALLQSVFMGMLPARILDALLTRIYQLDSR
;
A
#
# COMPACT_ATOMS: atom_id res chain seq x y z
N MET A 1 4.63 -1.52 11.49
CA MET A 1 3.51 -1.59 10.53
C MET A 1 3.06 -0.20 10.17
N THR A 2 3.16 0.22 8.91
CA THR A 2 2.72 1.54 8.45
C THR A 2 1.30 1.51 7.90
N GLY A 3 0.58 2.64 7.97
CA GLY A 3 -0.82 2.73 7.59
C GLY A 3 -1.75 1.89 8.47
N ALA A 4 -1.37 1.68 9.74
CA ALA A 4 -2.03 0.76 10.66
C ALA A 4 -3.44 1.20 11.13
N SER A 5 -3.90 2.40 10.79
CA SER A 5 -5.14 2.97 11.32
C SER A 5 -6.41 2.58 10.57
N SER A 6 -6.33 1.79 9.49
CA SER A 6 -7.50 1.30 8.72
C SER A 6 -7.15 0.21 7.71
N GLY A 7 -8.17 -0.47 7.21
CA GLY A 7 -8.12 -1.40 6.09
C GLY A 7 -7.07 -2.49 6.25
N ILE A 8 -6.27 -2.72 5.19
CA ILE A 8 -5.23 -3.76 5.20
C ILE A 8 -4.25 -3.59 6.38
N GLY A 9 -3.88 -2.34 6.72
CA GLY A 9 -2.93 -2.06 7.80
C GLY A 9 -3.46 -2.45 9.17
N GLU A 10 -4.70 -2.08 9.49
CA GLU A 10 -5.38 -2.45 10.72
C GLU A 10 -5.55 -3.97 10.84
N ALA A 11 -6.09 -4.61 9.80
CA ALA A 11 -6.27 -6.06 9.77
C ALA A 11 -4.94 -6.81 9.93
N THR A 12 -3.88 -6.32 9.27
CA THR A 12 -2.53 -6.90 9.37
C THR A 12 -1.96 -6.76 10.79
N ALA A 13 -2.12 -5.60 11.43
CA ALA A 13 -1.65 -5.37 12.78
C ALA A 13 -2.28 -6.37 13.77
N ARG A 14 -3.61 -6.57 13.70
CA ARG A 14 -4.32 -7.54 14.54
C ARG A 14 -3.85 -8.97 14.29
N GLN A 15 -3.72 -9.36 13.01
CA GLN A 15 -3.33 -10.73 12.67
C GLN A 15 -1.85 -11.02 12.98
N LEU A 16 -0.94 -10.03 12.86
CA LEU A 16 0.45 -10.17 13.31
C LEU A 16 0.51 -10.34 14.83
N SER A 17 -0.26 -9.54 15.58
CA SER A 17 -0.35 -9.69 17.03
C SER A 17 -0.88 -11.08 17.43
N ALA A 18 -1.94 -11.56 16.77
CA ALA A 18 -2.48 -12.90 16.98
C ALA A 18 -1.47 -14.01 16.62
N ALA A 19 -0.52 -13.73 15.70
CA ALA A 19 0.58 -14.63 15.36
C ALA A 19 1.78 -14.52 16.34
N GLY A 20 1.67 -13.75 17.43
CA GLY A 20 2.65 -13.63 18.49
C GLY A 20 3.67 -12.50 18.33
N PHE A 21 3.48 -11.60 17.36
CA PHE A 21 4.33 -10.41 17.20
C PHE A 21 3.89 -9.30 18.16
N GLU A 22 4.84 -8.59 18.74
CA GLU A 22 4.64 -7.25 19.27
C GLU A 22 4.61 -6.25 18.11
N VAL A 23 3.64 -5.34 18.07
CA VAL A 23 3.36 -4.53 16.87
C VAL A 23 3.50 -3.03 17.15
N ALA A 24 4.42 -2.36 16.44
CA ALA A 24 4.46 -0.90 16.37
C ALA A 24 3.50 -0.40 15.28
N LEU A 25 2.50 0.40 15.66
CA LEU A 25 1.43 0.92 14.82
C LEU A 25 1.74 2.35 14.39
N ILE A 26 2.06 2.57 13.11
CA ILE A 26 2.44 3.90 12.58
C ILE A 26 1.37 4.41 11.63
N ALA A 27 0.74 5.54 11.96
CA ALA A 27 -0.18 6.30 11.10
C ALA A 27 -0.48 7.68 11.68
N ARG A 28 -1.22 8.51 10.92
CA ARG A 28 -1.59 9.89 11.35
C ARG A 28 -2.71 9.93 12.38
N ARG A 29 -3.66 8.98 12.33
CA ARG A 29 -4.88 8.99 13.15
C ARG A 29 -4.63 8.34 14.52
N GLY A 30 -4.16 9.14 15.49
CA GLY A 30 -3.78 8.66 16.83
C GLY A 30 -4.93 7.93 17.55
N GLU A 31 -6.13 8.50 17.60
CA GLU A 31 -7.28 7.89 18.28
C GLU A 31 -7.63 6.49 17.73
N ARG A 32 -7.51 6.31 16.39
CA ARG A 32 -7.72 4.99 15.77
C ARG A 32 -6.63 4.01 16.18
N LEU A 33 -5.37 4.45 16.22
CA LEU A 33 -4.26 3.62 16.66
C LEU A 33 -4.42 3.19 18.11
N GLU A 34 -4.84 4.10 19.00
CA GLU A 34 -5.12 3.80 20.41
C GLU A 34 -6.25 2.77 20.56
N THR A 35 -7.31 2.87 19.76
CA THR A 35 -8.40 1.89 19.76
C THR A 35 -7.87 0.52 19.36
N ILE A 36 -7.10 0.43 18.28
CA ILE A 36 -6.53 -0.83 17.79
C ILE A 36 -5.54 -1.42 18.80
N ALA A 37 -4.72 -0.58 19.43
CA ALA A 37 -3.78 -1.01 20.46
C ALA A 37 -4.51 -1.64 21.66
N LYS A 38 -5.56 -0.98 22.18
CA LYS A 38 -6.40 -1.52 23.27
C LYS A 38 -7.04 -2.88 22.92
N GLU A 39 -7.51 -3.05 21.67
CA GLU A 39 -8.10 -4.31 21.25
C GLU A 39 -7.05 -5.42 21.11
N ILE A 40 -5.84 -5.08 20.64
CA ILE A 40 -4.71 -6.00 20.63
C ILE A 40 -4.32 -6.42 22.05
N GLU A 41 -4.24 -5.45 22.97
CA GLU A 41 -3.91 -5.70 24.38
C GLU A 41 -5.00 -6.55 25.08
N ALA A 42 -6.27 -6.25 24.83
CA ALA A 42 -7.39 -7.05 25.33
C ALA A 42 -7.37 -8.50 24.84
N ALA A 43 -6.80 -8.74 23.64
CA ALA A 43 -6.56 -10.08 23.09
C ALA A 43 -5.25 -10.72 23.60
N GLY A 44 -4.54 -10.10 24.54
CA GLY A 44 -3.30 -10.62 25.14
C GLY A 44 -2.02 -10.30 24.34
N GLY A 45 -2.11 -9.48 23.29
CA GLY A 45 -0.95 -9.01 22.53
C GLY A 45 -0.31 -7.74 23.11
N ARG A 46 0.68 -7.20 22.40
CA ARG A 46 1.31 -5.91 22.72
C ARG A 46 1.36 -5.01 21.50
N ALA A 47 1.05 -3.73 21.68
CA ALA A 47 1.09 -2.75 20.63
C ALA A 47 1.65 -1.41 21.10
N THR A 48 2.49 -0.78 20.28
CA THR A 48 3.04 0.56 20.53
C THR A 48 2.46 1.53 19.51
N VAL A 49 1.84 2.62 19.97
CA VAL A 49 1.24 3.64 19.11
C VAL A 49 2.27 4.72 18.77
N LEU A 50 2.42 4.99 17.48
CA LEU A 50 3.37 5.97 16.94
C LEU A 50 2.65 6.85 15.91
N VAL A 51 2.20 8.02 16.37
CA VAL A 51 1.54 8.99 15.48
C VAL A 51 2.61 9.67 14.63
N ALA A 52 2.48 9.56 13.30
CA ALA A 52 3.37 10.22 12.34
C ALA A 52 2.69 10.44 11.00
N ASP A 53 3.00 11.57 10.36
CA ASP A 53 2.75 11.77 8.94
C ASP A 53 3.96 11.26 8.14
N LEU A 54 3.74 10.25 7.33
CA LEU A 54 4.80 9.63 6.52
C LEU A 54 5.21 10.46 5.29
N ALA A 55 4.51 11.55 5.00
CA ALA A 55 4.98 12.54 4.04
C ALA A 55 6.09 13.43 4.61
N ASP A 56 6.23 13.47 5.94
CA ASP A 56 7.26 14.23 6.65
C ASP A 56 8.43 13.29 7.01
N GLU A 57 9.61 13.59 6.43
CA GLU A 57 10.84 12.81 6.64
C GLU A 57 11.24 12.76 8.12
N SER A 58 11.11 13.88 8.84
CA SER A 58 11.51 13.97 10.25
C SER A 58 10.60 13.15 11.16
N GLN A 59 9.29 13.20 10.91
CA GLN A 59 8.31 12.40 11.65
C GLN A 59 8.48 10.90 11.33
N THR A 60 8.76 10.55 10.06
CA THR A 60 9.05 9.17 9.66
C THR A 60 10.27 8.63 10.37
N THR A 61 11.38 9.38 10.40
CA THR A 61 12.60 9.02 11.16
C THR A 61 12.32 8.89 12.64
N SER A 62 11.63 9.86 13.23
CA SER A 62 11.29 9.81 14.66
C SER A 62 10.43 8.60 15.01
N ALA A 63 9.42 8.30 14.18
CA ALA A 63 8.52 7.18 14.43
C ALA A 63 9.26 5.83 14.37
N ILE A 64 10.12 5.61 13.38
CA ILE A 64 10.84 4.35 13.28
C ILE A 64 11.87 4.16 14.40
N ARG A 65 12.58 5.21 14.82
CA ARG A 65 13.50 5.14 15.95
C ARG A 65 12.79 4.82 17.24
N ARG A 66 11.66 5.47 17.51
CA ARG A 66 10.80 5.14 18.66
C ARG A 66 10.25 3.72 18.60
N ALA A 67 9.94 3.20 17.39
CA ALA A 67 9.55 1.81 17.24
C ALA A 67 10.70 0.85 17.59
N ILE A 68 11.91 1.14 17.12
CA ILE A 68 13.12 0.37 17.43
C ILE A 68 13.40 0.39 18.93
N ASP A 69 13.35 1.57 19.57
CA ASP A 69 13.57 1.72 21.01
C ASP A 69 12.54 0.93 21.84
N ALA A 70 11.26 0.95 21.43
CA ALA A 70 10.19 0.25 22.13
C ALA A 70 10.25 -1.27 21.97
N LEU A 71 10.59 -1.76 20.77
CA LEU A 71 10.62 -3.19 20.45
C LEU A 71 11.95 -3.87 20.77
N GLY A 72 13.05 -3.10 20.87
CA GLY A 72 14.43 -3.61 21.04
C GLY A 72 15.01 -4.30 19.80
N GLN A 73 14.17 -4.89 18.96
CA GLN A 73 14.51 -5.52 17.68
C GLN A 73 13.39 -5.33 16.67
N VAL A 74 13.67 -5.49 15.39
CA VAL A 74 12.66 -5.46 14.31
C VAL A 74 12.81 -6.69 13.43
N ASP A 75 11.96 -7.69 13.64
CA ASP A 75 11.95 -8.90 12.81
C ASP A 75 11.26 -8.69 11.47
N VAL A 76 10.21 -7.86 11.45
CA VAL A 76 9.37 -7.61 10.26
C VAL A 76 9.04 -6.14 10.12
N LEU A 77 9.39 -5.54 8.99
CA LEU A 77 8.88 -4.24 8.54
C LEU A 77 7.79 -4.45 7.50
N VAL A 78 6.59 -3.90 7.74
CA VAL A 78 5.51 -3.90 6.74
C VAL A 78 5.23 -2.47 6.27
N ASN A 79 5.61 -2.15 5.05
CA ASN A 79 5.33 -0.89 4.36
C ASN A 79 4.00 -1.03 3.61
N ASN A 80 2.92 -0.56 4.23
CA ASN A 80 1.58 -0.65 3.68
C ASN A 80 0.94 0.73 3.44
N ALA A 81 1.40 1.77 4.12
CA ALA A 81 0.85 3.12 3.95
C ALA A 81 0.82 3.53 2.48
N GLY A 82 -0.28 4.15 2.07
CA GLY A 82 -0.45 4.64 0.71
C GLY A 82 -1.85 5.16 0.47
N PHE A 83 -1.98 6.05 -0.51
CA PHE A 83 -3.26 6.61 -0.95
C PHE A 83 -3.23 6.95 -2.44
N SER A 84 -4.42 7.18 -3.03
CA SER A 84 -4.63 7.54 -4.43
C SER A 84 -5.33 8.90 -4.54
N PRO A 85 -5.04 9.73 -5.56
CA PRO A 85 -5.59 11.06 -5.69
C PRO A 85 -7.03 11.10 -6.22
N GLY A 86 -7.36 10.39 -7.29
CA GLY A 86 -8.65 10.46 -7.97
C GLY A 86 -8.88 11.70 -8.84
N ALA A 87 -7.80 12.32 -9.38
CA ALA A 87 -7.85 13.52 -10.22
C ALA A 87 -6.96 13.36 -11.48
N ALA A 88 -7.29 14.10 -12.56
CA ALA A 88 -6.46 14.15 -13.77
C ALA A 88 -5.15 14.89 -13.48
N ILE A 89 -4.09 14.52 -14.20
CA ILE A 89 -2.76 15.07 -13.96
C ILE A 89 -2.68 16.58 -14.12
N GLU A 90 -3.44 17.15 -15.06
CA GLU A 90 -3.49 18.60 -15.28
C GLU A 90 -4.26 19.36 -14.19
N GLN A 91 -5.06 18.65 -13.38
CA GLN A 91 -5.81 19.21 -12.25
C GLN A 91 -5.04 19.12 -10.94
N MET A 92 -3.86 18.51 -10.94
CA MET A 92 -3.06 18.30 -9.73
C MET A 92 -1.91 19.29 -9.63
N LYS A 93 -1.72 19.83 -8.44
CA LYS A 93 -0.53 20.62 -8.13
C LYS A 93 0.68 19.69 -7.92
N ARG A 94 1.87 20.20 -8.21
CA ARG A 94 3.11 19.45 -8.03
C ARG A 94 3.30 18.92 -6.60
N ASP A 95 2.88 19.69 -5.61
CA ASP A 95 3.04 19.29 -4.20
C ASP A 95 2.08 18.16 -3.83
N GLU A 96 0.89 18.09 -4.43
CA GLU A 96 -0.04 16.97 -4.26
C GLU A 96 0.54 15.69 -4.88
N ILE A 97 1.15 15.79 -6.06
CA ILE A 97 1.85 14.67 -6.70
C ILE A 97 3.01 14.21 -5.83
N ARG A 98 3.83 15.15 -5.34
CA ARG A 98 4.97 14.85 -4.45
C ARG A 98 4.51 14.13 -3.20
N ASN A 99 3.48 14.62 -2.52
CA ASN A 99 2.92 14.02 -1.32
C ASN A 99 2.53 12.53 -1.52
N ILE A 100 2.02 12.17 -2.71
CA ILE A 100 1.72 10.77 -3.03
C ILE A 100 3.00 9.93 -3.09
N PHE A 101 4.06 10.44 -3.71
CA PHE A 101 5.34 9.76 -3.76
C PHE A 101 6.02 9.70 -2.39
N ASP A 102 5.92 10.75 -1.60
CA ASP A 102 6.48 10.81 -0.24
C ASP A 102 5.90 9.67 0.61
N VAL A 103 4.58 9.50 0.63
CA VAL A 103 3.93 8.45 1.42
C VAL A 103 4.08 7.07 0.79
N ASN A 104 3.81 6.92 -0.54
CA ASN A 104 3.70 5.61 -1.17
C ASN A 104 5.05 4.96 -1.49
N LEU A 105 6.12 5.75 -1.59
CA LEU A 105 7.44 5.29 -2.01
C LEU A 105 8.55 5.73 -1.05
N PHE A 106 8.75 7.04 -0.89
CA PHE A 106 9.94 7.54 -0.19
C PHE A 106 9.95 7.16 1.29
N ALA A 107 8.81 7.24 1.97
CA ALA A 107 8.68 6.76 3.35
C ALA A 107 9.03 5.27 3.48
N ALA A 108 8.58 4.42 2.54
CA ALA A 108 8.92 3.01 2.56
C ALA A 108 10.44 2.77 2.41
N LEU A 109 11.09 3.50 1.49
CA LEU A 109 12.54 3.42 1.29
C LEU A 109 13.32 3.94 2.50
N GLN A 110 12.88 5.05 3.08
CA GLN A 110 13.46 5.63 4.28
C GLN A 110 13.39 4.65 5.46
N LEU A 111 12.24 4.04 5.70
CA LEU A 111 12.05 3.05 6.75
C LEU A 111 12.95 1.83 6.54
N VAL A 112 13.13 1.38 5.30
CA VAL A 112 14.10 0.31 4.98
C VAL A 112 15.52 0.75 5.34
N GLY A 113 15.91 1.98 4.99
CA GLY A 113 17.23 2.53 5.34
C GLY A 113 17.52 2.54 6.84
N GLU A 114 16.51 2.83 7.66
CA GLU A 114 16.64 2.84 9.13
C GLU A 114 16.67 1.42 9.74
N VAL A 115 15.89 0.45 9.21
CA VAL A 115 15.82 -0.89 9.80
C VAL A 115 16.85 -1.88 9.25
N ALA A 116 17.31 -1.74 8.01
CA ALA A 116 18.21 -2.69 7.39
C ALA A 116 19.56 -2.85 8.16
N PRO A 117 20.20 -1.77 8.68
CA PRO A 117 21.37 -1.91 9.52
C PRO A 117 21.10 -2.70 10.81
N LEU A 118 19.95 -2.49 11.44
CA LEU A 118 19.52 -3.21 12.63
C LEU A 118 19.29 -4.70 12.31
N MET A 119 18.49 -4.99 11.27
CA MET A 119 18.23 -6.37 10.83
C MET A 119 19.52 -7.11 10.48
N ARG A 120 20.49 -6.43 9.86
CA ARG A 120 21.82 -7.01 9.59
C ARG A 120 22.57 -7.35 10.87
N ALA A 121 22.54 -6.48 11.87
CA ALA A 121 23.18 -6.73 13.18
C ALA A 121 22.50 -7.87 13.95
N GLN A 122 21.20 -8.07 13.76
CA GLN A 122 20.41 -9.18 14.32
C GLN A 122 20.67 -10.52 13.62
N GLY A 123 21.32 -10.53 12.45
CA GLY A 123 21.54 -11.72 11.62
C GLY A 123 20.43 -12.02 10.63
N GLY A 124 19.49 -11.10 10.42
CA GLY A 124 18.42 -11.21 9.42
C GLY A 124 17.16 -10.46 9.79
N GLY A 125 16.18 -10.50 8.90
CA GLY A 125 14.89 -9.87 9.09
C GLY A 125 14.00 -9.99 7.85
N ARG A 126 12.85 -9.33 7.87
CA ARG A 126 11.92 -9.35 6.75
C ARG A 126 11.34 -7.98 6.44
N ILE A 127 11.30 -7.65 5.17
CA ILE A 127 10.68 -6.43 4.65
C ILE A 127 9.55 -6.84 3.71
N ILE A 128 8.35 -6.37 4.00
CA ILE A 128 7.16 -6.64 3.21
C ILE A 128 6.60 -5.32 2.70
N ASN A 129 6.67 -5.11 1.39
CA ASN A 129 6.09 -3.94 0.75
C ASN A 129 4.72 -4.30 0.16
N VAL A 130 3.71 -3.47 0.44
CA VAL A 130 2.37 -3.64 -0.11
C VAL A 130 2.25 -2.80 -1.39
N GLY A 131 2.32 -3.51 -2.52
CA GLY A 131 2.15 -2.96 -3.84
C GLY A 131 0.68 -2.79 -4.24
N SER A 132 0.40 -2.99 -5.52
CA SER A 132 -0.96 -2.98 -6.06
C SER A 132 -0.98 -3.65 -7.43
N LEU A 133 -2.08 -4.31 -7.77
CA LEU A 133 -2.33 -4.79 -9.14
C LEU A 133 -2.42 -3.61 -10.14
N ALA A 134 -2.83 -2.42 -9.68
CA ALA A 134 -2.84 -1.21 -10.48
C ALA A 134 -1.46 -0.83 -11.06
N ALA A 135 -0.35 -1.32 -10.49
CA ALA A 135 0.98 -1.19 -11.09
C ALA A 135 1.14 -1.93 -12.43
N SER A 136 0.21 -2.81 -12.78
CA SER A 136 0.23 -3.58 -14.04
C SER A 136 -0.85 -3.14 -15.03
N ILE A 137 -1.75 -2.22 -14.64
CA ILE A 137 -2.93 -1.83 -15.44
C ILE A 137 -3.05 -0.31 -15.42
N PRO A 138 -2.82 0.38 -16.56
CA PRO A 138 -3.05 1.82 -16.66
C PRO A 138 -4.50 2.17 -16.35
N ALA A 139 -4.70 3.23 -15.57
CA ALA A 139 -6.02 3.77 -15.28
C ALA A 139 -6.00 5.30 -15.33
N PRO A 140 -7.03 5.95 -15.89
CA PRO A 140 -7.15 7.39 -15.83
C PRO A 140 -7.31 7.87 -14.38
N LEU A 141 -7.00 9.14 -14.13
CA LEU A 141 -7.13 9.82 -12.83
C LEU A 141 -6.31 9.23 -11.67
N ALA A 142 -5.38 8.31 -11.96
CA ALA A 142 -4.56 7.62 -10.96
C ALA A 142 -3.06 7.63 -11.27
N ILE A 143 -2.59 8.49 -12.18
CA ILE A 143 -1.20 8.50 -12.68
C ILE A 143 -0.17 8.52 -11.54
N PRO A 144 -0.20 9.45 -10.55
CA PRO A 144 0.82 9.48 -9.50
C PRO A 144 0.80 8.23 -8.62
N TYR A 145 -0.39 7.70 -8.33
CA TYR A 145 -0.54 6.46 -7.56
C TYR A 145 0.09 5.27 -8.28
N ILE A 146 -0.31 5.05 -9.53
CA ILE A 146 0.20 3.94 -10.34
C ILE A 146 1.72 4.04 -10.47
N SER A 147 2.23 5.22 -10.82
CA SER A 147 3.66 5.46 -10.96
C SER A 147 4.42 5.20 -9.66
N SER A 148 3.89 5.64 -8.50
CA SER A 148 4.51 5.37 -7.20
C SER A 148 4.53 3.87 -6.87
N LYS A 149 3.46 3.12 -7.22
CA LYS A 149 3.40 1.67 -6.99
C LYS A 149 4.31 0.90 -7.95
N ILE A 150 4.44 1.30 -9.22
CA ILE A 150 5.43 0.73 -10.15
C ILE A 150 6.86 0.94 -9.60
N ALA A 151 7.17 2.15 -9.14
CA ALA A 151 8.46 2.45 -8.54
C ALA A 151 8.72 1.60 -7.28
N LEU A 152 7.72 1.41 -6.41
CA LEU A 152 7.83 0.54 -5.23
C LEU A 152 8.04 -0.93 -5.62
N HIS A 153 7.37 -1.43 -6.67
CA HIS A 153 7.58 -2.81 -7.15
C HIS A 153 9.05 -2.99 -7.58
N THR A 154 9.56 -2.09 -8.42
CA THR A 154 10.95 -2.15 -8.92
C THR A 154 11.95 -1.99 -7.77
N ALA A 155 11.72 -1.04 -6.86
CA ALA A 155 12.56 -0.86 -5.67
C ALA A 155 12.57 -2.11 -4.79
N THR A 156 11.41 -2.78 -4.62
CA THR A 156 11.33 -4.04 -3.86
C THR A 156 12.17 -5.15 -4.48
N ASP A 157 12.18 -5.26 -5.81
CA ASP A 157 13.00 -6.24 -6.51
C ASP A 157 14.51 -5.95 -6.35
N ALA A 158 14.91 -4.67 -6.42
CA ALA A 158 16.30 -4.26 -6.19
C ALA A 158 16.74 -4.50 -4.74
N LEU A 159 15.93 -4.08 -3.77
CA LEU A 159 16.19 -4.29 -2.34
C LEU A 159 16.37 -5.77 -2.01
N ARG A 160 15.60 -6.65 -2.62
CA ARG A 160 15.73 -8.10 -2.41
C ARG A 160 17.13 -8.58 -2.80
N LEU A 161 17.72 -8.06 -3.89
CA LEU A 161 19.07 -8.41 -4.30
C LEU A 161 20.14 -7.78 -3.39
N GLU A 162 19.97 -6.53 -3.00
CA GLU A 162 20.90 -5.84 -2.11
C GLU A 162 20.99 -6.48 -0.72
N LEU A 163 19.86 -7.01 -0.21
CA LEU A 163 19.75 -7.48 1.17
C LEU A 163 19.96 -8.99 1.34
N VAL A 164 20.04 -9.77 0.23
CA VAL A 164 20.34 -11.21 0.25
C VAL A 164 21.57 -11.56 1.09
N PRO A 165 22.73 -10.84 1.00
CA PRO A 165 23.92 -11.22 1.76
C PRO A 165 23.75 -11.12 3.28
N TRP A 166 22.71 -10.42 3.73
CA TRP A 166 22.44 -10.12 5.13
C TRP A 166 21.31 -10.96 5.72
N ASN A 167 20.84 -11.98 5.00
CA ASN A 167 19.70 -12.82 5.41
C ASN A 167 18.42 -11.98 5.71
N ILE A 168 18.23 -10.91 4.94
CA ILE A 168 17.02 -10.06 5.01
C ILE A 168 16.16 -10.39 3.80
N ASP A 169 15.03 -11.04 4.05
CA ASP A 169 14.07 -11.39 3.02
C ASP A 169 13.19 -10.19 2.64
N VAL A 170 13.05 -9.91 1.35
CA VAL A 170 12.19 -8.83 0.86
C VAL A 170 11.08 -9.40 -0.01
N SER A 171 9.85 -9.16 0.37
CA SER A 171 8.65 -9.64 -0.33
C SER A 171 7.75 -8.49 -0.76
N LEU A 172 7.15 -8.64 -1.95
CA LEU A 172 6.10 -7.76 -2.45
C LEU A 172 4.75 -8.46 -2.34
N VAL A 173 3.81 -7.88 -1.61
CA VAL A 173 2.40 -8.32 -1.60
C VAL A 173 1.64 -7.44 -2.61
N ILE A 174 0.94 -8.07 -3.54
CA ILE A 174 0.23 -7.40 -4.65
C ILE A 174 -1.27 -7.67 -4.48
N PRO A 175 -1.98 -6.78 -3.78
CA PRO A 175 -3.44 -6.87 -3.70
C PRO A 175 -4.07 -6.53 -5.05
N GLY A 176 -5.16 -7.23 -5.39
CA GLY A 176 -6.11 -6.80 -6.39
C GLY A 176 -7.06 -5.72 -5.83
N PHE A 177 -8.34 -5.84 -6.17
CA PHE A 177 -9.33 -4.92 -5.59
C PHE A 177 -9.66 -5.35 -4.15
N VAL A 178 -9.56 -4.40 -3.22
CA VAL A 178 -9.79 -4.64 -1.79
C VAL A 178 -10.78 -3.60 -1.28
N ASP A 179 -11.75 -4.04 -0.51
CA ASP A 179 -12.73 -3.16 0.14
C ASP A 179 -12.06 -2.37 1.27
N THR A 180 -11.61 -1.17 0.93
CA THR A 180 -10.90 -0.27 1.85
C THR A 180 -11.25 1.18 1.56
N ALA A 181 -11.07 2.04 2.54
CA ALA A 181 -11.30 3.48 2.43
C ALA A 181 -10.39 4.22 1.41
N VAL A 182 -9.50 3.54 0.70
CA VAL A 182 -8.61 4.18 -0.30
C VAL A 182 -9.42 4.81 -1.43
N PHE A 183 -10.46 4.13 -1.91
CA PHE A 183 -11.35 4.65 -2.96
C PHE A 183 -12.25 5.76 -2.45
N ASP A 184 -12.79 5.62 -1.24
CA ASP A 184 -13.62 6.66 -0.62
C ASP A 184 -12.82 7.92 -0.37
N ASN A 185 -11.60 7.81 0.18
CA ASN A 185 -10.70 8.93 0.40
C ASN A 185 -10.32 9.64 -0.92
N ALA A 186 -10.06 8.87 -1.99
CA ALA A 186 -9.78 9.44 -3.32
C ALA A 186 -11.01 10.18 -3.87
N ARG A 187 -12.21 9.63 -3.65
CA ARG A 187 -13.47 10.24 -4.06
C ARG A 187 -13.76 11.52 -3.28
N GLU A 188 -13.60 11.50 -1.96
CA GLU A 188 -13.78 12.66 -1.10
C GLU A 188 -12.77 13.78 -1.42
N GLY A 189 -11.49 13.45 -1.59
CA GLY A 189 -10.45 14.42 -1.95
C GLY A 189 -10.70 15.13 -3.28
N ALA A 190 -11.34 14.46 -4.24
CA ALA A 190 -11.69 15.01 -5.54
C ALA A 190 -13.19 15.40 -5.68
N GLN A 191 -13.91 15.58 -4.55
CA GLN A 191 -15.34 15.89 -4.59
C GLN A 191 -15.64 17.22 -5.28
N HIS A 192 -14.82 18.24 -5.09
CA HIS A 192 -14.95 19.53 -5.74
C HIS A 192 -14.86 19.43 -7.26
N LEU A 193 -14.00 18.55 -7.81
CA LEU A 193 -13.90 18.29 -9.24
C LEU A 193 -15.14 17.54 -9.79
N ARG A 194 -15.74 16.67 -8.99
CA ARG A 194 -16.99 15.96 -9.36
C ARG A 194 -18.20 16.88 -9.40
N GLN A 195 -18.21 17.89 -8.55
CA GLN A 195 -19.32 18.86 -8.46
C GLN A 195 -19.23 19.97 -9.51
N ASP A 196 -18.06 20.18 -10.11
CA ASP A 196 -17.85 21.17 -11.17
C ASP A 196 -18.48 20.66 -12.49
N PRO A 197 -19.54 21.31 -13.00
CA PRO A 197 -20.18 20.91 -14.25
C PRO A 197 -19.28 21.08 -15.49
N ASP A 198 -18.31 21.98 -15.41
CA ASP A 198 -17.38 22.31 -16.49
C ASP A 198 -16.11 21.45 -16.47
N ASN A 199 -15.97 20.54 -15.49
CA ASN A 199 -14.83 19.64 -15.42
C ASN A 199 -14.81 18.64 -16.59
N PRO A 200 -13.80 18.66 -17.48
CA PRO A 200 -13.73 17.79 -18.66
C PRO A 200 -13.61 16.29 -18.31
N TYR A 201 -13.22 15.96 -17.07
CA TYR A 201 -13.07 14.58 -16.60
C TYR A 201 -14.24 14.08 -15.76
N ARG A 202 -15.28 14.88 -15.58
CA ARG A 202 -16.42 14.56 -14.71
C ARG A 202 -17.08 13.23 -15.05
N GLU A 203 -17.35 12.98 -16.32
CA GLU A 203 -17.94 11.71 -16.78
C GLU A 203 -17.02 10.52 -16.52
N THR A 204 -15.71 10.68 -16.78
CA THR A 204 -14.72 9.64 -16.48
C THR A 204 -14.69 9.31 -14.98
N MET A 205 -14.86 10.32 -14.10
CA MET A 205 -14.96 10.09 -12.66
C MET A 205 -16.18 9.23 -12.31
N PHE A 206 -17.33 9.46 -12.92
CA PHE A 206 -18.53 8.64 -12.68
C PHE A 206 -18.39 7.21 -13.22
N VAL A 207 -17.78 7.03 -14.39
CA VAL A 207 -17.49 5.70 -14.93
C VAL A 207 -16.58 4.92 -13.99
N LEU A 208 -15.53 5.57 -13.45
CA LEU A 208 -14.64 4.94 -12.48
C LEU A 208 -15.34 4.61 -11.16
N ASP A 209 -16.24 5.46 -10.67
CA ASP A 209 -17.05 5.19 -9.49
C ASP A 209 -17.95 3.96 -9.70
N ASP A 210 -18.58 3.81 -10.87
CA ASP A 210 -19.43 2.66 -11.19
C ASP A 210 -18.61 1.38 -11.38
N LEU A 211 -17.43 1.46 -11.98
CA LEU A 211 -16.49 0.34 -12.04
C LEU A 211 -15.99 -0.06 -10.66
N ALA A 212 -15.69 0.90 -9.79
CA ALA A 212 -15.31 0.65 -8.41
C ALA A 212 -16.42 -0.09 -7.66
N LYS A 213 -17.69 0.35 -7.77
CA LYS A 213 -18.85 -0.33 -7.15
C LYS A 213 -18.98 -1.78 -7.63
N LYS A 214 -18.87 -2.04 -8.94
CA LYS A 214 -18.93 -3.40 -9.49
C LYS A 214 -17.78 -4.27 -8.98
N ASN A 215 -16.59 -3.70 -8.84
CA ASN A 215 -15.44 -4.43 -8.31
C ASN A 215 -15.57 -4.72 -6.82
N LEU A 216 -16.29 -3.88 -6.04
CA LEU A 216 -16.55 -4.10 -4.62
C LEU A 216 -17.40 -5.35 -4.37
N GLU A 217 -18.27 -5.75 -5.28
CA GLU A 217 -19.08 -6.99 -5.16
C GLU A 217 -18.20 -8.25 -5.02
N ASN A 218 -17.00 -8.22 -5.62
CA ASN A 218 -16.04 -9.33 -5.59
C ASN A 218 -14.70 -8.93 -4.97
N ALA A 219 -14.67 -7.84 -4.23
CA ALA A 219 -13.47 -7.36 -3.58
C ALA A 219 -13.01 -8.30 -2.47
N LEU A 220 -11.71 -8.38 -2.28
CA LEU A 220 -11.16 -9.02 -1.08
C LEU A 220 -11.47 -8.17 0.15
N SER A 221 -11.67 -8.84 1.28
CA SER A 221 -11.65 -8.15 2.56
C SER A 221 -10.20 -7.74 2.92
N PRO A 222 -10.03 -6.70 3.75
CA PRO A 222 -8.72 -6.39 4.34
C PRO A 222 -8.06 -7.58 5.03
N ASP A 223 -8.85 -8.45 5.66
CA ASP A 223 -8.38 -9.65 6.34
C ASP A 223 -7.80 -10.70 5.39
N ASP A 224 -8.33 -10.80 4.16
CA ASP A 224 -7.78 -11.70 3.14
C ASP A 224 -6.36 -11.31 2.77
N VAL A 225 -6.10 -10.01 2.58
CA VAL A 225 -4.77 -9.48 2.28
C VAL A 225 -3.86 -9.60 3.49
N ALA A 226 -4.37 -9.31 4.69
CA ALA A 226 -3.63 -9.44 5.94
C ALA A 226 -3.12 -10.88 6.13
N ARG A 227 -3.95 -11.91 5.86
CA ARG A 227 -3.50 -13.31 5.89
C ARG A 227 -2.32 -13.59 4.95
N VAL A 228 -2.29 -12.94 3.79
CA VAL A 228 -1.16 -13.08 2.84
C VAL A 228 0.09 -12.39 3.39
N ILE A 229 -0.05 -11.20 4.01
CA ILE A 229 1.06 -10.49 4.64
C ILE A 229 1.61 -11.30 5.82
N VAL A 230 0.77 -11.83 6.69
CA VAL A 230 1.19 -12.70 7.80
C VAL A 230 1.90 -13.95 7.30
N ARG A 231 1.41 -14.56 6.20
CA ARG A 231 2.12 -15.69 5.56
C ARG A 231 3.51 -15.28 5.07
N ALA A 232 3.66 -14.09 4.47
CA ALA A 232 4.96 -13.59 4.06
C ALA A 232 5.88 -13.33 5.27
N ALA A 233 5.30 -12.84 6.40
CA ALA A 233 6.01 -12.59 7.64
C ALA A 233 6.49 -13.88 8.34
N THR A 234 5.73 -14.98 8.24
CA THR A 234 5.97 -16.22 9.04
C THR A 234 6.54 -17.39 8.23
N ALA A 235 6.48 -17.34 6.89
CA ALA A 235 6.94 -18.44 6.04
C ALA A 235 8.43 -18.75 6.26
N ARG A 236 8.80 -20.03 6.36
CA ARG A 236 10.22 -20.44 6.49
C ARG A 236 11.06 -19.97 5.29
N ARG A 237 10.50 -19.94 4.10
CA ARG A 237 11.09 -19.43 2.85
C ARG A 237 10.09 -18.52 2.17
N PRO A 238 10.09 -17.22 2.45
CA PRO A 238 9.13 -16.30 1.87
C PRO A 238 9.32 -16.19 0.35
N LYS A 239 8.19 -16.04 -0.36
CA LYS A 239 8.23 -15.82 -1.82
C LYS A 239 8.60 -14.38 -2.12
N PRO A 240 9.27 -14.10 -3.25
CA PRO A 240 9.51 -12.73 -3.70
C PRO A 240 8.22 -11.93 -3.91
N ARG A 241 7.17 -12.58 -4.40
CA ARG A 241 5.88 -11.95 -4.67
C ARG A 241 4.72 -12.82 -4.21
N TYR A 242 3.73 -12.17 -3.62
CA TYR A 242 2.45 -12.75 -3.19
C TYR A 242 1.31 -11.97 -3.84
N TYR A 243 0.42 -12.64 -4.53
CA TYR A 243 -0.77 -12.05 -5.14
C TYR A 243 -2.00 -12.38 -4.28
N ALA A 244 -2.86 -11.40 -4.07
CA ALA A 244 -4.11 -11.53 -3.34
C ALA A 244 -5.25 -10.86 -4.14
N PRO A 245 -6.14 -11.61 -4.82
CA PRO A 245 -6.18 -13.08 -4.94
C PRO A 245 -5.14 -13.62 -5.94
N PHE A 246 -5.02 -14.95 -6.06
CA PHE A 246 -4.12 -15.55 -7.05
C PHE A 246 -4.47 -15.18 -8.51
N SER A 247 -5.75 -14.95 -8.81
CA SER A 247 -6.19 -14.47 -10.12
C SER A 247 -5.59 -13.12 -10.52
N ALA A 248 -5.16 -12.30 -9.56
CA ALA A 248 -4.44 -11.05 -9.82
C ALA A 248 -3.09 -11.29 -10.54
N LEU A 249 -2.42 -12.45 -10.29
CA LEU A 249 -1.23 -12.85 -11.04
C LEU A 249 -1.58 -13.08 -12.53
N LEU A 250 -2.63 -13.85 -12.79
CA LEU A 250 -3.05 -14.14 -14.17
C LEU A 250 -3.43 -12.86 -14.91
N GLN A 251 -4.15 -11.96 -14.24
CA GLN A 251 -4.52 -10.66 -14.79
C GLN A 251 -3.29 -9.79 -15.08
N SER A 252 -2.33 -9.71 -14.14
CA SER A 252 -1.08 -8.95 -14.33
C SER A 252 -0.25 -9.48 -15.51
N VAL A 253 -0.10 -10.80 -15.60
CA VAL A 253 0.64 -11.45 -16.71
C VAL A 253 -0.07 -11.21 -18.03
N PHE A 254 -1.38 -11.45 -18.10
CA PHE A 254 -2.17 -11.26 -19.32
C PHE A 254 -2.08 -9.81 -19.83
N MET A 255 -2.29 -8.82 -18.95
CA MET A 255 -2.20 -7.41 -19.33
C MET A 255 -0.80 -7.01 -19.79
N GLY A 256 0.25 -7.55 -19.14
CA GLY A 256 1.65 -7.29 -19.51
C GLY A 256 2.07 -7.93 -20.84
N MET A 257 1.35 -8.92 -21.34
CA MET A 257 1.62 -9.57 -22.64
C MET A 257 0.92 -8.89 -23.83
N LEU A 258 -0.06 -8.02 -23.57
CA LEU A 258 -0.79 -7.34 -24.63
C LEU A 258 0.07 -6.25 -25.28
N PRO A 259 0.12 -6.18 -26.63
CA PRO A 259 0.67 -5.02 -27.31
C PRO A 259 -0.06 -3.74 -26.89
N ALA A 260 0.67 -2.64 -26.73
CA ALA A 260 0.13 -1.38 -26.21
C ALA A 260 -1.16 -0.93 -26.92
N ARG A 261 -1.21 -1.01 -28.25
CA ARG A 261 -2.41 -0.64 -29.03
C ARG A 261 -3.65 -1.48 -28.67
N ILE A 262 -3.47 -2.76 -28.38
CA ILE A 262 -4.58 -3.66 -28.01
C ILE A 262 -5.01 -3.34 -26.57
N LEU A 263 -4.06 -3.13 -25.69
CA LEU A 263 -4.31 -2.74 -24.31
C LEU A 263 -5.05 -1.39 -24.27
N ASP A 264 -4.58 -0.39 -25.01
CA ASP A 264 -5.22 0.93 -25.10
C ASP A 264 -6.66 0.81 -25.60
N ALA A 265 -6.90 0.07 -26.70
CA ALA A 265 -8.26 -0.13 -27.22
C ALA A 265 -9.19 -0.82 -26.22
N LEU A 266 -8.67 -1.80 -25.48
CA LEU A 266 -9.42 -2.49 -24.42
C LEU A 266 -9.75 -1.54 -23.27
N LEU A 267 -8.77 -0.79 -22.78
CA LEU A 267 -8.94 0.12 -21.65
C LEU A 267 -9.82 1.33 -22.03
N THR A 268 -9.66 1.88 -23.25
CA THR A 268 -10.54 2.94 -23.77
C THR A 268 -12.00 2.50 -23.71
N ARG A 269 -12.30 1.26 -24.11
CA ARG A 269 -13.66 0.71 -24.04
C ARG A 269 -14.13 0.49 -22.60
N ILE A 270 -13.26 -0.07 -21.72
CA ILE A 270 -13.61 -0.33 -20.31
C ILE A 270 -13.93 0.99 -19.59
N TYR A 271 -13.11 2.02 -19.83
CA TYR A 271 -13.27 3.34 -19.19
C TYR A 271 -14.21 4.27 -19.96
N GLN A 272 -14.83 3.79 -21.04
CA GLN A 272 -15.80 4.53 -21.89
C GLN A 272 -15.23 5.87 -22.39
N LEU A 273 -14.01 5.84 -22.94
CA LEU A 273 -13.30 7.04 -23.40
C LEU A 273 -13.51 7.30 -24.92
N ASP A 274 -14.24 6.43 -25.64
CA ASP A 274 -14.41 6.46 -27.12
C ASP A 274 -15.31 7.58 -27.63
N SER A 275 -16.00 8.32 -26.77
CA SER A 275 -17.16 9.16 -27.16
C SER A 275 -16.91 10.66 -27.11
N ARG A 276 -15.64 11.11 -27.25
CA ARG A 276 -15.34 12.54 -27.15
C ARG A 276 -14.58 13.10 -28.32
#